data_3e038a621244f40c5c633b7dc056ed92
#
_entry.id   3e038a621244f40c5c633b7dc056ed92
#
_cell.length_a   1.000
_cell.length_b   1.000
_cell.length_c   1.000
_cell.angle_alpha   90.00
_cell.angle_beta   90.00
_cell.angle_gamma   90.00
#
_symmetry.space_group_name_H-M   'P 1'
#
loop_
_entity.id
_entity.type
_entity.pdbx_description
1 polymer ?
#
loop_
_entity_poly.entity_id
_entity_poly.type
_entity_poly.pdbx_seq_one_letter_code
_entity_poly.pdbx_strand_id
1 'polypeptide(L)'
;YPSGVLGTNKPSASELGARDEFNRQHPPIKGLVVPHDLRKMELPERPWRNNRGQWFDLAEYEVLNAHLAELKPGSHSVRHRHTTEAYLYVVKGHGFSIINREGEPEQVVEWAEGTLFAPPRWAWHQHFNLDETDTSRYLAIQDTGLLRTRRLHQIERHSYQITDEEARQKLAAYTESLRGAE
;
A
#
# COMPACT_ATOMS: atom_id res chain seq x y z
N TYR A 1 -10.45 19.31 -10.62
CA TYR A 1 -9.17 18.81 -11.12
C TYR A 1 -8.58 19.87 -12.04
N PRO A 2 -7.28 20.27 -11.88
CA PRO A 2 -6.65 21.16 -12.86
C PRO A 2 -6.64 20.49 -14.22
N SER A 3 -7.17 21.17 -15.23
CA SER A 3 -7.36 20.65 -16.59
C SER A 3 -6.06 20.24 -17.34
N GLY A 4 -4.89 20.50 -16.78
CA GLY A 4 -3.60 20.10 -17.34
C GLY A 4 -3.11 18.70 -16.95
N VAL A 5 -3.80 18.02 -16.04
CA VAL A 5 -3.36 16.74 -15.45
C VAL A 5 -3.87 15.52 -16.23
N LEU A 6 -4.92 15.66 -17.01
CA LEU A 6 -5.54 14.56 -17.75
C LEU A 6 -4.70 13.96 -18.87
N GLY A 7 -3.68 14.63 -19.35
CA GLY A 7 -2.83 14.16 -20.45
C GLY A 7 -1.58 13.39 -20.00
N THR A 8 -1.12 13.58 -18.76
CA THR A 8 0.16 13.04 -18.26
C THR A 8 0.00 11.89 -17.26
N ASN A 9 -1.22 11.69 -16.75
CA ASN A 9 -1.51 10.73 -15.67
C ASN A 9 -2.19 9.45 -16.16
N LYS A 10 -1.90 9.01 -17.37
CA LYS A 10 -2.12 7.58 -17.63
C LYS A 10 -1.21 6.83 -16.68
N PRO A 11 -1.74 5.86 -15.89
CA PRO A 11 -0.88 4.91 -15.16
C PRO A 11 0.17 4.48 -16.17
N SER A 12 1.43 4.52 -15.80
CA SER A 12 2.46 4.11 -16.75
C SER A 12 1.99 2.77 -17.30
N ALA A 13 1.92 2.63 -18.62
CA ALA A 13 1.51 1.38 -19.24
C ALA A 13 2.28 0.18 -18.66
N SER A 14 3.46 0.43 -18.08
CA SER A 14 4.31 -0.49 -17.36
C SER A 14 3.69 -0.99 -16.03
N GLU A 15 2.95 -0.19 -15.27
CA GLU A 15 2.41 -0.64 -13.98
C GLU A 15 1.14 -1.48 -14.13
N LEU A 16 0.24 -1.08 -15.01
CA LEU A 16 -0.92 -1.90 -15.38
C LEU A 16 -0.46 -3.20 -16.05
N GLY A 17 0.52 -3.13 -16.96
CA GLY A 17 1.08 -4.32 -17.60
C GLY A 17 1.75 -5.27 -16.61
N ALA A 18 2.53 -4.77 -15.67
CA ALA A 18 3.15 -5.59 -14.62
C ALA A 18 2.11 -6.26 -13.71
N ARG A 19 1.04 -5.55 -13.35
CA ARG A 19 -0.07 -6.09 -12.57
C ARG A 19 -0.85 -7.16 -13.36
N ASP A 20 -1.14 -6.91 -14.62
CA ASP A 20 -1.87 -7.85 -15.45
C ASP A 20 -1.06 -9.13 -15.71
N GLU A 21 0.25 -9.02 -15.91
CA GLU A 21 1.15 -10.15 -16.01
C GLU A 21 1.21 -10.95 -14.71
N PHE A 22 1.34 -10.27 -13.58
CA PHE A 22 1.30 -10.89 -12.27
C PHE A 22 0.00 -11.65 -12.03
N ASN A 23 -1.16 -11.04 -12.34
CA ASN A 23 -2.47 -11.68 -12.16
C ASN A 23 -2.70 -12.87 -13.09
N ARG A 24 -2.01 -12.95 -14.23
CA ARG A 24 -2.03 -14.16 -15.07
C ARG A 24 -1.27 -15.32 -14.42
N GLN A 25 -0.14 -15.02 -13.79
CA GLN A 25 0.71 -16.04 -13.13
C GLN A 25 0.21 -16.38 -11.72
N HIS A 26 -0.34 -15.40 -11.03
CA HIS A 26 -0.86 -15.48 -9.65
C HIS A 26 -2.27 -14.93 -9.60
N PRO A 27 -3.27 -15.67 -10.10
CA PRO A 27 -4.65 -15.18 -10.15
C PRO A 27 -5.17 -14.85 -8.75
N PRO A 28 -6.08 -13.86 -8.62
CA PRO A 28 -6.72 -13.58 -7.36
C PRO A 28 -7.40 -14.81 -6.77
N ILE A 29 -7.27 -15.01 -5.47
CA ILE A 29 -8.02 -16.04 -4.75
C ILE A 29 -9.49 -15.63 -4.73
N LYS A 30 -10.35 -16.51 -5.18
CA LYS A 30 -11.81 -16.32 -5.29
C LYS A 30 -12.56 -17.22 -4.35
N GLY A 31 -13.83 -16.91 -4.11
CA GLY A 31 -14.74 -17.70 -3.28
C GLY A 31 -15.27 -16.90 -2.11
N LEU A 32 -15.71 -17.57 -1.06
CA LEU A 32 -16.30 -16.92 0.12
C LEU A 32 -15.32 -16.73 1.27
N VAL A 33 -14.18 -17.41 1.21
CA VAL A 33 -13.19 -17.44 2.30
C VAL A 33 -11.78 -17.60 1.74
N VAL A 34 -10.82 -17.02 2.43
CA VAL A 34 -9.39 -17.32 2.23
C VAL A 34 -9.05 -18.47 3.18
N PRO A 35 -8.79 -19.69 2.69
CA PRO A 35 -8.61 -20.88 3.52
C PRO A 35 -7.19 -20.98 4.13
N HIS A 36 -6.53 -19.84 4.36
CA HIS A 36 -5.16 -19.75 4.84
C HIS A 36 -5.05 -18.79 5.99
N ASP A 37 -4.12 -19.05 6.91
CA ASP A 37 -3.69 -18.07 7.90
C ASP A 37 -2.92 -16.95 7.19
N LEU A 38 -3.47 -15.75 7.17
CA LEU A 38 -2.86 -14.58 6.52
C LEU A 38 -1.48 -14.22 7.09
N ARG A 39 -1.16 -14.65 8.33
CA ARG A 39 0.15 -14.43 8.94
C ARG A 39 1.24 -15.33 8.34
N LYS A 40 0.86 -16.49 7.79
CA LYS A 40 1.78 -17.56 7.34
C LYS A 40 1.69 -17.86 5.86
N MET A 41 0.66 -17.38 5.19
CA MET A 41 0.43 -17.62 3.77
C MET A 41 1.68 -17.27 2.96
N GLU A 42 2.09 -18.14 2.03
CA GLU A 42 3.13 -17.84 1.06
C GLU A 42 2.63 -16.79 0.06
N LEU A 43 3.46 -15.80 -0.20
CA LEU A 43 3.12 -14.68 -1.07
C LEU A 43 4.13 -14.55 -2.21
N PRO A 44 3.64 -14.43 -3.46
CA PRO A 44 4.51 -14.20 -4.62
C PRO A 44 5.15 -12.81 -4.58
N GLU A 45 6.35 -12.71 -5.16
CA GLU A 45 7.08 -11.45 -5.30
C GLU A 45 6.37 -10.49 -6.26
N ARG A 46 6.29 -9.22 -5.87
CA ARG A 46 5.82 -8.09 -6.70
C ARG A 46 6.95 -7.07 -6.84
N PRO A 47 7.93 -7.30 -7.74
CA PRO A 47 9.14 -6.47 -7.85
C PRO A 47 8.82 -4.99 -8.11
N TRP A 48 7.78 -4.71 -8.88
CA TRP A 48 7.35 -3.33 -9.18
C TRP A 48 6.76 -2.59 -7.96
N ARG A 49 6.48 -3.30 -6.86
CA ARG A 49 5.99 -2.76 -5.58
C ARG A 49 7.02 -2.86 -4.45
N ASN A 50 8.16 -3.48 -4.73
CA ASN A 50 9.18 -3.82 -3.73
C ASN A 50 8.61 -4.59 -2.52
N ASN A 51 7.69 -5.51 -2.78
CA ASN A 51 7.04 -6.30 -1.75
C ASN A 51 6.56 -7.66 -2.29
N ARG A 52 5.96 -8.47 -1.44
CA ARG A 52 5.19 -9.66 -1.82
C ARG A 52 3.70 -9.41 -1.64
N GLY A 53 2.85 -10.17 -2.30
CA GLY A 53 1.43 -10.04 -2.03
C GLY A 53 0.53 -10.89 -2.92
N GLN A 54 -0.72 -11.05 -2.44
CA GLN A 54 -1.77 -11.80 -3.11
C GLN A 54 -3.07 -11.01 -3.09
N TRP A 55 -3.81 -11.04 -4.20
CA TRP A 55 -5.13 -10.43 -4.33
C TRP A 55 -6.22 -11.42 -3.93
N PHE A 56 -7.31 -10.88 -3.39
CA PHE A 56 -8.51 -11.60 -3.00
C PHE A 56 -9.73 -10.92 -3.64
N ASP A 57 -10.41 -11.65 -4.51
CA ASP A 57 -11.66 -11.24 -5.13
C ASP A 57 -12.77 -12.13 -4.55
N LEU A 58 -13.17 -11.84 -3.30
CA LEU A 58 -14.14 -12.64 -2.56
C LEU A 58 -15.57 -12.25 -2.91
N ALA A 59 -16.48 -13.21 -2.74
CA ALA A 59 -17.88 -13.07 -3.10
C ALA A 59 -18.02 -12.65 -4.58
N GLU A 60 -18.79 -11.62 -4.85
CA GLU A 60 -19.11 -11.18 -6.21
C GLU A 60 -18.08 -10.16 -6.75
N TYR A 61 -17.24 -9.58 -5.87
CA TYR A 61 -16.21 -8.64 -6.25
C TYR A 61 -16.71 -7.44 -7.07
N GLU A 62 -17.87 -6.92 -6.78
CA GLU A 62 -18.44 -5.79 -7.52
C GLU A 62 -17.86 -4.44 -7.08
N VAL A 63 -17.68 -4.24 -5.77
CA VAL A 63 -17.23 -2.98 -5.18
C VAL A 63 -15.89 -3.14 -4.49
N LEU A 64 -15.81 -4.07 -3.54
CA LEU A 64 -14.63 -4.25 -2.69
C LEU A 64 -13.79 -5.43 -3.14
N ASN A 65 -12.48 -5.26 -3.08
CA ASN A 65 -11.55 -6.37 -3.05
C ASN A 65 -10.51 -6.15 -1.96
N ALA A 66 -9.68 -7.16 -1.74
CA ALA A 66 -8.59 -7.04 -0.80
C ALA A 66 -7.28 -7.54 -1.39
N HIS A 67 -6.18 -7.13 -0.78
CA HIS A 67 -4.90 -7.78 -1.00
C HIS A 67 -4.09 -7.84 0.28
N LEU A 68 -3.38 -8.93 0.45
CA LEU A 68 -2.36 -9.05 1.47
C LEU A 68 -1.03 -8.59 0.89
N ALA A 69 -0.34 -7.72 1.59
CA ALA A 69 1.00 -7.27 1.26
C ALA A 69 1.97 -7.62 2.38
N GLU A 70 3.19 -7.98 2.00
CA GLU A 70 4.29 -8.27 2.91
C GLU A 70 5.50 -7.42 2.57
N LEU A 71 6.03 -6.73 3.56
CA LEU A 71 7.32 -6.04 3.50
C LEU A 71 8.41 -6.96 4.09
N LYS A 72 9.54 -7.03 3.41
CA LYS A 72 10.73 -7.77 3.88
C LYS A 72 11.31 -7.10 5.13
N PRO A 73 12.14 -7.80 5.91
CA PRO A 73 12.84 -7.21 7.04
C PRO A 73 13.55 -5.92 6.64
N GLY A 74 13.40 -4.86 7.45
CA GLY A 74 14.05 -3.56 7.27
C GLY A 74 13.78 -2.87 5.93
N SER A 75 12.74 -3.29 5.17
CA SER A 75 12.48 -2.76 3.84
C SER A 75 11.19 -1.91 3.76
N HIS A 76 10.95 -1.34 2.60
CA HIS A 76 9.82 -0.45 2.35
C HIS A 76 9.08 -0.78 1.04
N SER A 77 7.83 -0.35 0.95
CA SER A 77 7.08 -0.37 -0.31
C SER A 77 7.51 0.75 -1.26
N VAL A 78 7.10 0.67 -2.53
CA VAL A 78 7.23 1.80 -3.46
C VAL A 78 6.28 2.93 -3.04
N ARG A 79 6.78 4.19 -3.05
CA ARG A 79 5.95 5.38 -2.83
C ARG A 79 4.99 5.55 -3.99
N HIS A 80 3.70 5.61 -3.68
CA HIS A 80 2.66 5.70 -4.70
C HIS A 80 1.41 6.39 -4.16
N ARG A 81 0.47 6.70 -5.07
CA ARG A 81 -0.88 7.15 -4.75
C ARG A 81 -1.89 6.50 -5.67
N HIS A 82 -3.13 6.44 -5.26
CA HIS A 82 -4.22 5.86 -6.05
C HIS A 82 -5.57 6.50 -5.75
N THR A 83 -6.51 6.34 -6.67
CA THR A 83 -7.88 6.86 -6.53
C THR A 83 -8.75 5.98 -5.63
N THR A 84 -8.35 4.74 -5.37
CA THR A 84 -9.08 3.86 -4.45
C THR A 84 -9.00 4.37 -3.01
N GLU A 85 -10.08 4.25 -2.28
CA GLU A 85 -10.05 4.27 -0.82
C GLU A 85 -9.56 2.93 -0.31
N ALA A 86 -8.81 2.94 0.79
CA ALA A 86 -8.24 1.74 1.36
C ALA A 86 -8.21 1.80 2.87
N TYR A 87 -8.71 0.74 3.51
CA TYR A 87 -8.41 0.44 4.91
C TYR A 87 -7.30 -0.59 4.95
N LEU A 88 -6.27 -0.31 5.74
CA LEU A 88 -5.13 -1.21 5.96
C LEU A 88 -5.19 -1.75 7.38
N TYR A 89 -5.35 -3.06 7.50
CA TYR A 89 -5.28 -3.77 8.78
C TYR A 89 -3.96 -4.50 8.90
N VAL A 90 -3.18 -4.19 9.94
CA VAL A 90 -1.88 -4.83 10.15
C VAL A 90 -2.09 -6.23 10.73
N VAL A 91 -1.74 -7.23 9.93
CA VAL A 91 -1.90 -8.66 10.25
C VAL A 91 -0.72 -9.19 11.05
N LYS A 92 0.48 -8.63 10.82
CA LYS A 92 1.72 -9.07 11.46
C LYS A 92 2.76 -7.95 11.45
N GLY A 93 3.55 -7.86 12.51
CA GLY A 93 4.71 -6.98 12.60
C GLY A 93 4.37 -5.55 12.99
N HIS A 94 5.34 -4.67 12.82
CA HIS A 94 5.24 -3.25 13.17
C HIS A 94 6.04 -2.40 12.19
N GLY A 95 5.70 -1.12 12.10
CA GLY A 95 6.35 -0.19 11.21
C GLY A 95 5.68 1.17 11.20
N PHE A 96 5.88 1.91 10.15
CA PHE A 96 5.24 3.20 9.96
C PHE A 96 5.00 3.50 8.49
N SER A 97 4.19 4.51 8.23
CA SER A 97 3.94 5.03 6.90
C SER A 97 4.20 6.53 6.87
N ILE A 98 4.75 7.01 5.77
CA ILE A 98 4.84 8.44 5.48
C ILE A 98 3.78 8.76 4.45
N ILE A 99 2.90 9.71 4.79
CA ILE A 99 1.70 10.03 4.01
C ILE A 99 1.61 11.55 3.85
N ASN A 100 1.35 12.04 2.62
CA ASN A 100 1.04 13.44 2.37
C ASN A 100 0.23 13.63 1.09
N ARG A 101 -0.60 14.66 1.06
CA ARG A 101 -1.13 15.18 -0.20
C ARG A 101 -0.13 16.13 -0.86
N GLU A 102 -0.32 16.37 -2.15
CA GLU A 102 0.49 17.33 -2.90
C GLU A 102 0.45 18.71 -2.23
N GLY A 103 1.63 19.27 -1.91
CA GLY A 103 1.74 20.57 -1.23
C GLY A 103 1.47 20.56 0.27
N GLU A 104 1.12 19.44 0.88
CA GLU A 104 0.93 19.31 2.33
C GLU A 104 2.17 18.70 3.00
N PRO A 105 2.39 19.00 4.29
CA PRO A 105 3.45 18.36 5.07
C PRO A 105 3.28 16.85 5.13
N GLU A 106 4.39 16.13 5.19
CA GLU A 106 4.39 14.70 5.42
C GLU A 106 3.96 14.37 6.85
N GLN A 107 3.12 13.35 6.98
CA GLN A 107 2.66 12.80 8.25
C GLN A 107 3.26 11.43 8.45
N VAL A 108 3.74 11.15 9.65
CA VAL A 108 4.18 9.82 10.08
C VAL A 108 3.04 9.14 10.80
N VAL A 109 2.70 7.92 10.37
CA VAL A 109 1.66 7.08 10.97
C VAL A 109 2.32 5.77 11.40
N GLU A 110 2.55 5.60 12.68
CA GLU A 110 3.06 4.35 13.24
C GLU A 110 1.95 3.29 13.31
N TRP A 111 2.32 2.04 13.10
CA TRP A 111 1.39 0.92 13.16
C TRP A 111 2.07 -0.36 13.69
N ALA A 112 1.28 -1.19 14.33
CA ALA A 112 1.66 -2.51 14.82
C ALA A 112 0.54 -3.51 14.56
N GLU A 113 0.79 -4.78 14.81
CA GLU A 113 -0.23 -5.83 14.68
C GLU A 113 -1.54 -5.42 15.39
N GLY A 114 -2.67 -5.54 14.67
CA GLY A 114 -3.98 -5.12 15.12
C GLY A 114 -4.36 -3.66 14.79
N THR A 115 -3.41 -2.84 14.33
CA THR A 115 -3.73 -1.46 13.92
C THR A 115 -4.54 -1.43 12.63
N LEU A 116 -5.57 -0.57 12.59
CA LEU A 116 -6.32 -0.21 11.40
C LEU A 116 -6.03 1.25 11.06
N PHE A 117 -5.60 1.52 9.83
CA PHE A 117 -5.38 2.90 9.35
C PHE A 117 -5.75 3.04 7.87
N ALA A 118 -5.87 4.27 7.38
CA ALA A 118 -6.26 4.54 6.01
C ALA A 118 -5.48 5.74 5.44
N PRO A 119 -4.64 5.56 4.43
CA PRO A 119 -4.11 6.67 3.66
C PRO A 119 -5.26 7.42 2.96
N PRO A 120 -5.34 8.75 3.02
CA PRO A 120 -6.36 9.49 2.31
C PRO A 120 -6.28 9.23 0.79
N ARG A 121 -7.44 9.20 0.15
CA ARG A 121 -7.52 9.06 -1.30
C ARG A 121 -6.62 10.08 -2.01
N TRP A 122 -5.83 9.60 -2.99
CA TRP A 122 -4.89 10.39 -3.79
C TRP A 122 -3.74 11.02 -2.99
N ALA A 123 -3.51 10.61 -1.73
CA ALA A 123 -2.32 10.98 -0.99
C ALA A 123 -1.15 10.08 -1.37
N TRP A 124 0.05 10.65 -1.50
CA TRP A 124 1.30 9.91 -1.59
C TRP A 124 1.51 9.14 -0.31
N HIS A 125 1.85 7.87 -0.41
CA HIS A 125 2.17 7.05 0.75
C HIS A 125 3.25 6.01 0.45
N GLN A 126 4.03 5.70 1.48
CA GLN A 126 5.06 4.68 1.48
C GLN A 126 5.07 4.02 2.85
N HIS A 127 5.17 2.69 2.88
CA HIS A 127 5.13 1.90 4.11
C HIS A 127 6.52 1.31 4.39
N PHE A 128 6.94 1.32 5.65
CA PHE A 128 8.26 0.91 6.11
C PHE A 128 8.12 -0.14 7.20
N ASN A 129 8.84 -1.27 7.06
CA ASN A 129 8.96 -2.28 8.09
C ASN A 129 10.11 -1.92 9.03
N LEU A 130 9.83 -1.74 10.32
CA LEU A 130 10.86 -1.42 11.33
C LEU A 130 11.60 -2.65 11.84
N ASP A 131 11.07 -3.85 11.63
CA ASP A 131 11.73 -5.08 12.04
C ASP A 131 12.82 -5.47 11.05
N GLU A 132 14.06 -5.49 11.51
CA GLU A 132 15.24 -5.86 10.70
C GLU A 132 15.36 -7.38 10.51
N THR A 133 14.58 -8.17 11.22
CA THR A 133 14.71 -9.64 11.28
C THR A 133 13.48 -10.38 10.77
N ASP A 134 12.30 -9.76 10.85
CA ASP A 134 11.04 -10.38 10.45
C ASP A 134 10.23 -9.51 9.49
N THR A 135 9.31 -10.14 8.79
CA THR A 135 8.42 -9.48 7.83
C THR A 135 7.26 -8.79 8.54
N SER A 136 6.76 -7.71 7.96
CA SER A 136 5.46 -7.15 8.34
C SER A 136 4.43 -7.39 7.25
N ARG A 137 3.14 -7.54 7.64
CA ARG A 137 2.03 -7.81 6.73
C ARG A 137 0.84 -6.92 7.04
N TYR A 138 0.23 -6.39 5.99
CA TYR A 138 -1.04 -5.70 6.10
C TYR A 138 -2.04 -6.18 5.04
N LEU A 139 -3.30 -6.26 5.45
CA LEU A 139 -4.44 -6.51 4.57
C LEU A 139 -5.03 -5.16 4.17
N ALA A 140 -5.00 -4.84 2.89
CA ALA A 140 -5.66 -3.66 2.34
C ALA A 140 -7.01 -4.07 1.75
N ILE A 141 -8.09 -3.43 2.22
CA ILE A 141 -9.45 -3.57 1.69
C ILE A 141 -9.77 -2.30 0.92
N GLN A 142 -10.18 -2.42 -0.34
CA GLN A 142 -10.27 -1.31 -1.28
C GLN A 142 -11.54 -1.37 -2.13
N ASP A 143 -12.02 -0.21 -2.58
CA ASP A 143 -13.11 -0.07 -3.55
C ASP A 143 -12.67 -0.21 -5.02
N THR A 144 -11.60 -0.99 -5.26
CA THR A 144 -11.00 -1.14 -6.59
C THR A 144 -11.98 -1.71 -7.62
N GLY A 145 -12.87 -2.62 -7.21
CA GLY A 145 -13.87 -3.21 -8.09
C GLY A 145 -14.75 -2.14 -8.74
N LEU A 146 -15.34 -1.28 -7.93
CA LEU A 146 -16.19 -0.17 -8.39
C LEU A 146 -15.42 0.78 -9.31
N LEU A 147 -14.23 1.22 -8.92
CA LEU A 147 -13.46 2.20 -9.69
C LEU A 147 -12.96 1.62 -11.03
N ARG A 148 -12.60 0.33 -11.07
CA ARG A 148 -12.22 -0.34 -12.32
C ARG A 148 -13.39 -0.47 -13.27
N THR A 149 -14.55 -0.88 -12.80
CA THR A 149 -15.78 -0.97 -13.61
C THR A 149 -16.14 0.37 -14.23
N ARG A 150 -15.94 1.47 -13.49
CA ARG A 150 -16.17 2.83 -13.95
C ARG A 150 -15.00 3.45 -14.73
N ARG A 151 -13.89 2.74 -14.92
CA ARG A 151 -12.65 3.24 -15.53
C ARG A 151 -12.07 4.49 -14.83
N LEU A 152 -12.28 4.60 -13.52
CA LEU A 152 -11.80 5.69 -12.66
C LEU A 152 -10.60 5.29 -11.81
N HIS A 153 -10.20 4.02 -11.85
CA HIS A 153 -9.04 3.54 -11.11
C HIS A 153 -7.75 4.09 -11.73
N GLN A 154 -7.06 4.89 -10.96
CA GLN A 154 -5.75 5.45 -11.31
C GLN A 154 -4.75 5.11 -10.21
N ILE A 155 -3.51 4.90 -10.59
CA ILE A 155 -2.41 4.68 -9.69
C ILE A 155 -1.16 5.33 -10.27
N GLU A 156 -0.39 6.01 -9.43
CA GLU A 156 0.85 6.67 -9.80
C GLU A 156 1.97 6.25 -8.85
N ARG A 157 3.17 6.14 -9.40
CA ARG A 157 4.40 5.96 -8.64
C ARG A 157 5.11 7.29 -8.54
N HIS A 158 5.58 7.63 -7.36
CA HIS A 158 6.40 8.81 -7.20
C HIS A 158 7.78 8.55 -7.83
N SER A 159 8.33 9.52 -8.57
CA SER A 159 9.68 9.42 -9.14
C SER A 159 10.76 9.35 -8.05
N TYR A 160 10.52 10.04 -6.94
CA TYR A 160 11.36 10.00 -5.76
C TYR A 160 10.80 8.97 -4.76
N GLN A 161 11.68 8.11 -4.27
CA GLN A 161 11.41 7.15 -3.21
C GLN A 161 12.11 7.61 -1.94
N ILE A 162 11.40 7.68 -0.81
CA ILE A 162 12.00 7.97 0.48
C ILE A 162 12.90 6.78 0.84
N THR A 163 14.16 7.04 1.14
CA THR A 163 15.10 6.00 1.54
C THR A 163 14.85 5.55 2.99
N ASP A 164 15.34 4.37 3.36
CA ASP A 164 15.19 3.88 4.75
C ASP A 164 15.86 4.83 5.75
N GLU A 165 17.00 5.43 5.40
CA GLU A 165 17.69 6.39 6.24
C GLU A 165 16.86 7.67 6.46
N GLU A 166 16.33 8.27 5.40
CA GLU A 166 15.45 9.44 5.51
C GLU A 166 14.17 9.13 6.28
N ALA A 167 13.60 7.95 6.07
CA ALA A 167 12.40 7.52 6.76
C ALA A 167 12.64 7.40 8.27
N ARG A 168 13.77 6.82 8.69
CA ARG A 168 14.17 6.73 10.10
C ARG A 168 14.39 8.11 10.73
N GLN A 169 15.01 9.03 10.00
CA GLN A 169 15.19 10.42 10.46
C GLN A 169 13.83 11.12 10.66
N LYS A 170 12.89 10.94 9.74
CA LYS A 170 11.53 11.49 9.86
C LYS A 170 10.76 10.89 11.03
N LEU A 171 10.88 9.58 11.26
CA LEU A 171 10.28 8.91 12.42
C LEU A 171 10.87 9.43 13.73
N ALA A 172 12.20 9.57 13.80
CA ALA A 172 12.85 10.11 15.00
C ALA A 172 12.42 11.53 15.32
N ALA A 173 12.36 12.42 14.31
CA ALA A 173 11.86 13.79 14.46
C ALA A 173 10.39 13.83 14.91
N TYR A 174 9.55 12.96 14.37
CA TYR A 174 8.15 12.83 14.79
C TYR A 174 8.06 12.39 16.26
N THR A 175 8.78 11.36 16.67
CA THR A 175 8.80 10.86 18.05
C THR A 175 9.28 11.92 19.04
N GLU A 176 10.27 12.73 18.66
CA GLU A 176 10.77 13.83 19.49
C GLU A 176 9.71 14.94 19.63
N SER A 177 8.98 15.25 18.56
CA SER A 177 7.90 16.24 18.60
C SER A 177 6.77 15.86 19.56
N LEU A 178 6.44 14.59 19.68
CA LEU A 178 5.43 14.10 20.64
C LEU A 178 5.88 14.28 22.10
N ARG A 179 7.16 14.04 22.38
CA ARG A 179 7.71 14.22 23.75
C ARG A 179 7.77 15.69 24.19
N GLY A 180 7.89 16.62 23.25
CA GLY A 180 7.92 18.06 23.54
C GLY A 180 6.54 18.69 23.69
N ALA A 181 5.47 17.91 23.41
CA ALA A 181 4.06 18.38 23.50
C ALA A 181 3.37 17.98 24.82
N GLU A 182 4.03 17.18 25.67
CA GLU A 182 3.63 16.86 27.04
C GLU A 182 4.20 17.88 28.04
#